data_3f559cd39a48a8398d3dc3a02029ed12
#
_entry.id   3f559cd39a48a8398d3dc3a02029ed12
#
_cell.length_a   1.000
_cell.length_b   1.000
_cell.length_c   1.000
_cell.angle_alpha   90.00
_cell.angle_beta   90.00
_cell.angle_gamma   90.00
#
_symmetry.space_group_name_H-M   'P 1'
#
loop_
_entity.id
_entity.type
_entity.pdbx_description
1 polymer ?
#
loop_
_entity_poly.entity_id
_entity_poly.type
_entity_poly.pdbx_seq_one_letter_code
_entity_poly.pdbx_strand_id
1 'polypeptide(L)'
;ELTQSETKDYFWPNFWPNTPDILHDDLQVNSRAAYLGRYVLAATLSSNIGIYGPAYELMDFEPFPGKEEYHHSEKYELKQWDWDKQGNLKGEIARINAIRNHHPALQRTFNVFFADSDNPHFLCYLKQNWDRSDQILVVVSMDWEHTQSGFIHLPLDHLGLGEHDGFTVRDLYDPYEAEYTWQGSRNFIEINPHVRPAHIFKIRKL
;
A
#
# COMPACT_ATOMS: atom_id res chain seq x y z
N GLU A 1 15.61 3.61 1.98
CA GLU A 1 16.67 4.62 1.84
C GLU A 1 16.08 6.02 1.68
N LEU A 2 15.25 6.30 0.66
CA LEU A 2 14.72 7.63 0.35
C LEU A 2 13.94 8.31 1.50
N THR A 3 13.33 7.54 2.39
CA THR A 3 12.52 8.06 3.50
C THR A 3 13.22 8.00 4.86
N GLN A 4 14.40 7.37 4.95
CA GLN A 4 15.08 7.07 6.21
C GLN A 4 16.50 7.66 6.30
N SER A 5 17.16 7.87 5.16
CA SER A 5 18.51 8.45 5.11
C SER A 5 18.48 9.98 5.02
N GLU A 6 19.66 10.60 5.03
CA GLU A 6 19.82 12.05 4.81
C GLU A 6 19.24 12.53 3.46
N THR A 7 19.01 11.62 2.51
CA THR A 7 18.36 11.92 1.23
C THR A 7 17.00 12.59 1.41
N LYS A 8 16.27 12.27 2.47
CA LYS A 8 14.96 12.86 2.80
C LYS A 8 15.01 14.38 3.00
N ASP A 9 16.16 14.96 3.34
CA ASP A 9 16.29 16.38 3.66
C ASP A 9 16.31 17.27 2.41
N TYR A 10 16.62 16.69 1.25
CA TYR A 10 16.70 17.41 -0.01
C TYR A 10 15.99 16.75 -1.19
N PHE A 11 15.49 15.51 -1.06
CA PHE A 11 14.82 14.78 -2.12
C PHE A 11 13.45 14.25 -1.66
N TRP A 12 12.39 14.67 -2.37
CA TRP A 12 11.03 14.24 -2.13
C TRP A 12 10.58 13.32 -3.27
N PRO A 13 10.57 12.01 -3.06
CA PRO A 13 10.22 11.07 -4.11
C PRO A 13 8.75 11.15 -4.48
N ASN A 14 8.47 11.01 -5.76
CA ASN A 14 7.14 10.70 -6.28
C ASN A 14 7.08 9.21 -6.59
N PHE A 15 6.23 8.47 -5.91
CA PHE A 15 6.12 7.03 -6.10
C PHE A 15 5.11 6.72 -7.20
N TRP A 16 5.53 5.84 -8.13
CA TRP A 16 4.74 5.40 -9.25
C TRP A 16 4.63 3.87 -9.26
N PRO A 17 3.41 3.28 -9.21
CA PRO A 17 3.26 1.85 -9.41
C PRO A 17 3.50 1.44 -10.86
N ASN A 18 3.24 2.33 -11.82
CA ASN A 18 3.58 2.23 -13.25
C ASN A 18 3.86 3.62 -13.82
N THR A 19 4.49 3.68 -14.99
CA THR A 19 4.66 4.93 -15.76
C THR A 19 4.22 4.69 -17.21
N PRO A 20 4.12 5.73 -18.07
CA PRO A 20 3.86 5.52 -19.49
C PRO A 20 4.87 4.61 -20.21
N ASP A 21 6.09 4.53 -19.68
CA ASP A 21 7.17 3.73 -20.27
C ASP A 21 7.43 2.40 -19.54
N ILE A 22 7.01 2.27 -18.26
CA ILE A 22 7.41 1.13 -17.42
C ILE A 22 6.20 0.34 -16.96
N LEU A 23 6.19 -0.94 -17.32
CA LEU A 23 5.35 -2.00 -16.81
C LEU A 23 6.23 -3.01 -16.07
N HIS A 24 6.34 -2.88 -14.74
CA HIS A 24 7.17 -3.74 -13.90
C HIS A 24 6.74 -5.21 -13.99
N ASP A 25 7.68 -6.13 -13.82
CA ASP A 25 7.47 -7.60 -13.89
C ASP A 25 6.25 -8.09 -13.10
N ASP A 26 6.08 -7.64 -11.86
CA ASP A 26 4.93 -8.01 -11.02
C ASP A 26 3.57 -7.66 -11.66
N LEU A 27 3.53 -6.68 -12.54
CA LEU A 27 2.30 -6.25 -13.20
C LEU A 27 2.05 -7.00 -14.52
N GLN A 28 3.05 -7.70 -15.06
CA GLN A 28 2.96 -8.44 -16.32
C GLN A 28 2.21 -9.77 -16.20
N VAL A 29 1.89 -10.20 -14.97
CA VAL A 29 1.23 -11.49 -14.69
C VAL A 29 -0.28 -11.41 -14.51
N ASN A 30 -0.92 -10.29 -14.86
CA ASN A 30 -2.36 -10.07 -14.71
C ASN A 30 -2.91 -10.36 -13.29
N SER A 31 -2.11 -10.07 -12.29
CA SER A 31 -2.51 -10.25 -10.88
C SER A 31 -3.15 -9.00 -10.32
N ARG A 32 -4.45 -9.04 -10.04
CA ARG A 32 -5.14 -7.94 -9.34
C ARG A 32 -4.49 -7.62 -7.99
N ALA A 33 -4.00 -8.65 -7.28
CA ALA A 33 -3.31 -8.49 -6.01
C ALA A 33 -2.02 -7.68 -6.16
N ALA A 34 -1.21 -7.97 -7.19
CA ALA A 34 0.01 -7.22 -7.48
C ALA A 34 -0.28 -5.74 -7.77
N TYR A 35 -1.27 -5.47 -8.62
CA TYR A 35 -1.69 -4.09 -8.90
C TYR A 35 -2.13 -3.36 -7.63
N LEU A 36 -3.02 -3.94 -6.83
CA LEU A 36 -3.52 -3.30 -5.62
C LEU A 36 -2.44 -3.16 -4.54
N GLY A 37 -1.60 -4.17 -4.34
CA GLY A 37 -0.51 -4.12 -3.37
C GLY A 37 0.51 -3.02 -3.71
N ARG A 38 0.94 -2.95 -4.97
CA ARG A 38 1.85 -1.88 -5.44
C ARG A 38 1.20 -0.49 -5.34
N TYR A 39 -0.11 -0.41 -5.59
CA TYR A 39 -0.83 0.85 -5.42
C TYR A 39 -0.89 1.30 -3.96
N VAL A 40 -1.19 0.37 -3.04
CA VAL A 40 -1.15 0.67 -1.59
C VAL A 40 0.22 1.16 -1.18
N LEU A 41 1.31 0.48 -1.60
CA LEU A 41 2.68 0.92 -1.30
C LEU A 41 2.97 2.32 -1.83
N ALA A 42 2.68 2.58 -3.10
CA ALA A 42 2.90 3.90 -3.69
C ALA A 42 2.09 4.99 -3.00
N ALA A 43 0.81 4.70 -2.66
CA ALA A 43 -0.10 5.67 -2.07
C ALA A 43 0.18 5.96 -0.59
N THR A 44 0.85 5.08 0.14
CA THR A 44 1.01 5.21 1.59
C THR A 44 2.44 5.43 2.06
N LEU A 45 3.48 5.07 1.28
CA LEU A 45 4.89 5.29 1.65
C LEU A 45 5.37 6.73 1.39
N SER A 46 4.80 7.42 0.40
CA SER A 46 5.21 8.78 0.04
C SER A 46 4.05 9.78 0.12
N SER A 47 4.40 11.05 0.31
CA SER A 47 3.46 12.17 0.19
C SER A 47 3.02 12.42 -1.26
N ASN A 48 3.84 12.03 -2.22
CA ASN A 48 3.56 12.20 -3.64
C ASN A 48 3.38 10.84 -4.31
N ILE A 49 2.35 10.74 -5.12
CA ILE A 49 2.03 9.56 -5.91
C ILE A 49 1.70 9.97 -7.34
N GLY A 50 2.20 9.23 -8.31
CA GLY A 50 1.80 9.28 -9.70
C GLY A 50 1.20 7.95 -10.14
N ILE A 51 0.37 7.99 -11.15
CA ILE A 51 -0.22 6.82 -11.79
C ILE A 51 -0.38 7.11 -13.28
N TYR A 52 0.01 6.16 -14.11
CA TYR A 52 -0.38 6.19 -15.51
C TYR A 52 -1.77 5.53 -15.62
N GLY A 53 -2.79 6.41 -15.53
CA GLY A 53 -4.16 6.08 -15.17
C GLY A 53 -4.83 5.00 -16.00
N PRO A 54 -5.12 5.19 -17.30
CA PRO A 54 -5.92 4.22 -18.03
C PRO A 54 -5.32 2.81 -18.00
N ALA A 55 -4.01 2.70 -18.26
CA ALA A 55 -3.31 1.43 -18.26
C ALA A 55 -3.35 0.74 -16.89
N TYR A 56 -3.20 1.49 -15.81
CA TYR A 56 -3.22 0.93 -14.46
C TYR A 56 -4.65 0.59 -14.00
N GLU A 57 -5.57 1.53 -14.14
CA GLU A 57 -6.97 1.36 -13.73
C GLU A 57 -7.66 0.20 -14.42
N LEU A 58 -7.30 -0.04 -15.69
CA LEU A 58 -7.88 -1.10 -16.52
C LEU A 58 -7.04 -2.38 -16.54
N MET A 59 -5.96 -2.42 -15.75
CA MET A 59 -5.03 -3.55 -15.69
C MET A 59 -4.55 -3.95 -17.09
N ASP A 60 -3.89 -3.03 -17.78
CA ASP A 60 -3.16 -3.33 -19.00
C ASP A 60 -1.83 -3.97 -18.61
N PHE A 61 -1.71 -5.27 -18.79
CA PHE A 61 -0.59 -6.07 -18.27
C PHE A 61 0.28 -6.68 -19.36
N GLU A 62 0.00 -6.39 -20.63
CA GLU A 62 0.71 -7.00 -21.75
C GLU A 62 2.07 -6.32 -21.99
N PRO A 63 3.20 -7.01 -21.72
CA PRO A 63 4.51 -6.42 -21.93
C PRO A 63 4.97 -6.53 -23.38
N PHE A 64 5.85 -5.64 -23.78
CA PHE A 64 6.70 -5.89 -24.96
C PHE A 64 7.62 -7.08 -24.64
N PRO A 65 7.74 -8.08 -25.53
CA PRO A 65 8.49 -9.30 -25.25
C PRO A 65 9.91 -9.04 -24.72
N GLY A 66 10.18 -9.52 -23.50
CA GLY A 66 11.48 -9.41 -22.82
C GLY A 66 11.82 -8.03 -22.27
N LYS A 67 10.82 -7.13 -22.10
CA LYS A 67 11.01 -5.80 -21.54
C LYS A 67 9.98 -5.46 -20.48
N GLU A 68 10.32 -4.51 -19.62
CA GLU A 68 9.38 -3.85 -18.72
C GLU A 68 8.70 -2.64 -19.40
N GLU A 69 8.19 -2.83 -20.60
CA GLU A 69 7.48 -1.81 -21.38
C GLU A 69 6.11 -2.35 -21.81
N TYR A 70 5.12 -1.46 -21.94
CA TYR A 70 3.82 -1.83 -22.52
C TYR A 70 3.95 -2.20 -23.99
N HIS A 71 3.32 -3.31 -24.41
CA HIS A 71 3.38 -3.77 -25.79
C HIS A 71 2.78 -2.74 -26.77
N HIS A 72 1.61 -2.21 -26.40
CA HIS A 72 0.92 -1.17 -27.18
C HIS A 72 0.92 0.14 -26.38
N SER A 73 2.07 0.80 -26.31
CA SER A 73 2.23 2.01 -25.53
C SER A 73 1.58 3.21 -26.25
N GLU A 74 0.84 4.06 -25.50
CA GLU A 74 0.33 5.36 -26.02
C GLU A 74 1.44 6.33 -26.44
N LYS A 75 2.68 6.03 -26.13
CA LYS A 75 3.85 6.72 -26.66
C LYS A 75 3.93 6.64 -28.19
N TYR A 76 3.43 5.55 -28.75
CA TYR A 76 3.53 5.27 -30.20
C TYR A 76 2.19 5.05 -30.87
N GLU A 77 1.13 4.77 -30.12
CA GLU A 77 -0.17 4.39 -30.65
C GLU A 77 -1.30 5.16 -29.96
N LEU A 78 -2.36 5.44 -30.70
CA LEU A 78 -3.60 5.94 -30.10
C LEU A 78 -4.42 4.77 -29.57
N LYS A 79 -4.63 4.73 -28.25
CA LYS A 79 -5.47 3.74 -27.61
C LYS A 79 -6.88 4.26 -27.39
N GLN A 80 -7.84 3.35 -27.53
CA GLN A 80 -9.21 3.55 -27.05
C GLN A 80 -9.43 2.66 -25.85
N TRP A 81 -9.71 3.24 -24.70
CA TRP A 81 -9.86 2.53 -23.44
C TRP A 81 -11.31 2.17 -23.17
N ASP A 82 -11.56 0.89 -22.87
CA ASP A 82 -12.86 0.44 -22.36
C ASP A 82 -12.96 0.76 -20.86
N TRP A 83 -13.48 1.93 -20.55
CA TRP A 83 -13.66 2.42 -19.19
C TRP A 83 -14.67 1.60 -18.37
N ASP A 84 -15.49 0.77 -19.00
CA ASP A 84 -16.47 -0.10 -18.36
C ASP A 84 -15.98 -1.54 -18.25
N LYS A 85 -14.72 -1.80 -18.61
CA LYS A 85 -14.08 -3.11 -18.47
C LYS A 85 -14.34 -3.69 -17.09
N GLN A 86 -14.90 -4.91 -17.05
CA GLN A 86 -15.14 -5.60 -15.80
C GLN A 86 -13.82 -5.93 -15.09
N GLY A 87 -13.83 -5.87 -13.76
CA GLY A 87 -12.64 -6.12 -12.95
C GLY A 87 -11.62 -4.97 -12.96
N ASN A 88 -11.98 -3.77 -13.45
CA ASN A 88 -11.13 -2.60 -13.34
C ASN A 88 -10.84 -2.22 -11.87
N LEU A 89 -9.86 -1.37 -11.64
CA LEU A 89 -9.40 -0.98 -10.29
C LEU A 89 -9.96 0.36 -9.82
N LYS A 90 -10.83 1.01 -10.58
CA LYS A 90 -11.31 2.39 -10.27
C LYS A 90 -11.88 2.51 -8.86
N GLY A 91 -12.66 1.53 -8.43
CA GLY A 91 -13.29 1.54 -7.10
C GLY A 91 -12.25 1.46 -5.96
N GLU A 92 -11.27 0.56 -6.07
CA GLU A 92 -10.22 0.40 -5.06
C GLU A 92 -9.25 1.58 -5.04
N ILE A 93 -8.88 2.09 -6.22
CA ILE A 93 -8.05 3.29 -6.33
C ILE A 93 -8.76 4.48 -5.67
N ALA A 94 -10.05 4.68 -5.95
CA ALA A 94 -10.84 5.73 -5.32
C ALA A 94 -10.89 5.57 -3.79
N ARG A 95 -11.08 4.34 -3.29
CA ARG A 95 -11.08 4.03 -1.86
C ARG A 95 -9.74 4.35 -1.20
N ILE A 96 -8.63 3.84 -1.75
CA ILE A 96 -7.29 4.08 -1.21
C ILE A 96 -6.96 5.59 -1.23
N ASN A 97 -7.34 6.31 -2.28
CA ASN A 97 -7.19 7.76 -2.36
C ASN A 97 -8.04 8.49 -1.32
N ALA A 98 -9.26 8.03 -1.07
CA ALA A 98 -10.10 8.61 -0.02
C ALA A 98 -9.46 8.40 1.37
N ILE A 99 -8.97 7.19 1.68
CA ILE A 99 -8.23 6.91 2.92
C ILE A 99 -7.03 7.86 3.04
N ARG A 100 -6.21 7.96 2.00
CA ARG A 100 -5.05 8.84 1.97
C ARG A 100 -5.43 10.31 2.24
N ASN A 101 -6.50 10.80 1.62
CA ASN A 101 -6.93 12.19 1.74
C ASN A 101 -7.52 12.52 3.13
N HIS A 102 -8.10 11.54 3.81
CA HIS A 102 -8.67 11.73 5.16
C HIS A 102 -7.64 11.58 6.29
N HIS A 103 -6.45 11.02 6.00
CA HIS A 103 -5.44 10.73 7.00
C HIS A 103 -4.16 11.54 6.78
N PRO A 104 -3.94 12.63 7.57
CA PRO A 104 -2.72 13.46 7.47
C PRO A 104 -1.42 12.68 7.62
N ALA A 105 -1.44 11.58 8.39
CA ALA A 105 -0.29 10.69 8.52
C ALA A 105 0.18 10.13 7.17
N LEU A 106 -0.74 9.85 6.23
CA LEU A 106 -0.43 9.33 4.90
C LEU A 106 0.03 10.39 3.90
N GLN A 107 -0.12 11.67 4.23
CA GLN A 107 0.22 12.81 3.37
C GLN A 107 1.65 13.34 3.59
N ARG A 108 2.48 12.58 4.33
CA ARG A 108 3.87 12.93 4.64
C ARG A 108 4.82 11.83 4.19
N THR A 109 6.05 12.20 3.81
CA THR A 109 7.05 11.23 3.34
C THR A 109 7.93 10.69 4.48
N PHE A 110 8.29 11.54 5.46
CA PHE A 110 9.40 11.26 6.40
C PHE A 110 8.95 10.71 7.76
N ASN A 111 7.70 10.33 7.88
CA ASN A 111 7.07 9.82 9.10
C ASN A 111 6.79 8.31 9.01
N VAL A 112 7.65 7.57 8.35
CA VAL A 112 7.56 6.12 8.16
C VAL A 112 8.45 5.42 9.18
N PHE A 113 7.88 4.46 9.92
CA PHE A 113 8.59 3.61 10.86
C PHE A 113 8.29 2.16 10.49
N PHE A 114 9.30 1.46 9.98
CA PHE A 114 9.14 0.05 9.62
C PHE A 114 8.97 -0.80 10.87
N ALA A 115 8.13 -1.81 10.77
CA ALA A 115 7.86 -2.80 11.80
C ALA A 115 8.34 -4.17 11.32
N ASP A 116 8.86 -4.98 12.24
CA ASP A 116 9.31 -6.32 11.93
C ASP A 116 8.14 -7.29 11.79
N SER A 117 8.37 -8.41 11.11
CA SER A 117 7.42 -9.50 10.97
C SER A 117 8.13 -10.85 11.01
N ASP A 118 7.45 -11.87 11.59
CA ASP A 118 7.89 -13.27 11.55
C ASP A 118 7.70 -13.87 10.13
N ASN A 119 6.92 -13.23 9.27
CA ASN A 119 6.68 -13.64 7.89
C ASN A 119 7.45 -12.75 6.92
N PRO A 120 8.43 -13.28 6.14
CA PRO A 120 9.24 -12.51 5.22
C PRO A 120 8.45 -11.91 4.02
N HIS A 121 7.23 -12.38 3.79
CA HIS A 121 6.35 -11.84 2.76
C HIS A 121 5.58 -10.60 3.22
N PHE A 122 5.67 -10.20 4.48
CA PHE A 122 5.00 -8.98 4.95
C PHE A 122 5.93 -7.78 4.94
N LEU A 123 5.49 -6.71 4.31
CA LEU A 123 6.07 -5.39 4.48
C LEU A 123 5.15 -4.57 5.40
N CYS A 124 5.67 -4.24 6.59
CA CYS A 124 4.92 -3.58 7.65
C CYS A 124 5.53 -2.22 7.97
N TYR A 125 4.71 -1.20 8.11
CA TYR A 125 5.15 0.11 8.55
C TYR A 125 4.04 0.93 9.19
N LEU A 126 4.45 1.73 10.19
CA LEU A 126 3.62 2.73 10.84
C LEU A 126 3.87 4.09 10.19
N LYS A 127 2.81 4.85 10.00
CA LYS A 127 2.86 6.29 9.69
C LYS A 127 2.08 7.08 10.73
N GLN A 128 2.61 8.21 11.15
CA GLN A 128 1.94 9.05 12.13
C GLN A 128 2.25 10.52 11.92
N ASN A 129 1.31 11.39 12.33
CA ASN A 129 1.59 12.82 12.42
C ASN A 129 2.35 13.16 13.73
N TRP A 130 2.82 14.40 13.84
CA TRP A 130 3.69 14.81 14.95
C TRP A 130 3.07 14.66 16.34
N ASP A 131 1.79 14.96 16.46
CA ASP A 131 1.06 14.90 17.72
C ASP A 131 0.44 13.52 18.01
N ARG A 132 0.74 12.54 17.13
CA ARG A 132 0.21 11.16 17.20
C ARG A 132 -1.32 11.05 17.17
N SER A 133 -2.03 12.10 16.78
CA SER A 133 -3.51 12.06 16.66
C SER A 133 -3.99 11.21 15.48
N ASP A 134 -3.10 11.00 14.51
CA ASP A 134 -3.35 10.13 13.36
C ASP A 134 -2.22 9.11 13.22
N GLN A 135 -2.54 7.83 13.50
CA GLN A 135 -1.61 6.70 13.47
C GLN A 135 -2.16 5.62 12.58
N ILE A 136 -1.45 5.33 11.48
CA ILE A 136 -1.85 4.37 10.46
C ILE A 136 -0.78 3.29 10.34
N LEU A 137 -1.17 2.05 10.59
CA LEU A 137 -0.36 0.86 10.32
C LEU A 137 -0.75 0.30 8.96
N VAL A 138 0.24 0.09 8.11
CA VAL A 138 0.05 -0.55 6.81
C VAL A 138 0.79 -1.88 6.80
N VAL A 139 0.11 -2.94 6.40
CA VAL A 139 0.68 -4.27 6.21
C VAL A 139 0.35 -4.73 4.80
N VAL A 140 1.36 -5.01 3.98
CA VAL A 140 1.20 -5.47 2.60
C VAL A 140 1.83 -6.84 2.46
N SER A 141 1.08 -7.80 1.89
CA SER A 141 1.67 -9.06 1.45
C SER A 141 2.42 -8.82 0.14
N MET A 142 3.67 -9.29 0.08
CA MET A 142 4.49 -9.30 -1.15
C MET A 142 4.35 -10.62 -1.94
N ASP A 143 3.54 -11.55 -1.43
CA ASP A 143 3.10 -12.75 -2.16
C ASP A 143 1.71 -12.46 -2.76
N TRP A 144 1.64 -12.39 -4.07
CA TRP A 144 0.41 -12.05 -4.78
C TRP A 144 -0.49 -13.25 -5.08
N GLU A 145 -0.05 -14.47 -4.71
CA GLU A 145 -0.73 -15.71 -5.08
C GLU A 145 -1.29 -16.47 -3.87
N HIS A 146 -0.56 -16.50 -2.74
CA HIS A 146 -0.91 -17.34 -1.61
C HIS A 146 -1.32 -16.53 -0.40
N THR A 147 -2.26 -17.06 0.36
CA THR A 147 -2.59 -16.52 1.68
C THR A 147 -1.37 -16.61 2.59
N GLN A 148 -0.98 -15.47 3.14
CA GLN A 148 0.13 -15.36 4.06
C GLN A 148 -0.39 -15.02 5.45
N SER A 149 0.21 -15.63 6.48
CA SER A 149 -0.11 -15.32 7.88
C SER A 149 1.15 -15.30 8.73
N GLY A 150 1.11 -14.56 9.84
CA GLY A 150 2.23 -14.44 10.75
C GLY A 150 2.01 -13.36 11.77
N PHE A 151 3.01 -13.15 12.61
CA PHE A 151 2.97 -12.07 13.59
C PHE A 151 3.79 -10.89 13.10
N ILE A 152 3.26 -9.70 13.37
CA ILE A 152 3.96 -8.44 13.22
C ILE A 152 4.38 -7.92 14.60
N HIS A 153 5.45 -7.14 14.66
CA HIS A 153 6.01 -6.56 15.87
C HIS A 153 5.94 -5.03 15.81
N LEU A 154 4.94 -4.48 16.49
CA LEU A 154 4.68 -3.04 16.44
C LEU A 154 5.73 -2.24 17.23
N PRO A 155 6.19 -1.09 16.71
CA PRO A 155 7.08 -0.19 17.42
C PRO A 155 6.28 0.62 18.47
N LEU A 156 6.02 0.02 19.64
CA LEU A 156 5.15 0.59 20.69
C LEU A 156 5.59 1.97 21.18
N ASP A 157 6.89 2.24 21.22
CA ASP A 157 7.45 3.54 21.61
C ASP A 157 6.95 4.65 20.67
N HIS A 158 6.88 4.39 19.37
CA HIS A 158 6.34 5.33 18.39
C HIS A 158 4.84 5.51 18.58
N LEU A 159 4.12 4.45 18.93
CA LEU A 159 2.68 4.52 19.24
C LEU A 159 2.41 5.19 20.59
N GLY A 160 3.42 5.28 21.47
CA GLY A 160 3.26 5.75 22.84
C GLY A 160 2.44 4.76 23.69
N LEU A 161 2.65 3.46 23.47
CA LEU A 161 2.01 2.34 24.14
C LEU A 161 3.06 1.50 24.88
N GLY A 162 2.64 0.85 25.97
CA GLY A 162 3.39 -0.19 26.65
C GLY A 162 2.91 -1.59 26.27
N GLU A 163 3.65 -2.64 26.67
CA GLU A 163 3.33 -4.04 26.36
C GLU A 163 1.99 -4.52 26.94
N HIS A 164 1.48 -3.84 27.96
CA HIS A 164 0.22 -4.19 28.60
C HIS A 164 -0.95 -3.28 28.18
N ASP A 165 -0.68 -2.29 27.31
CA ASP A 165 -1.72 -1.39 26.85
C ASP A 165 -2.54 -2.05 25.74
N GLY A 166 -3.88 -1.97 25.91
CA GLY A 166 -4.82 -2.35 24.85
C GLY A 166 -5.06 -1.18 23.88
N PHE A 167 -5.31 -1.52 22.65
CA PHE A 167 -5.67 -0.55 21.61
C PHE A 167 -6.57 -1.21 20.56
N THR A 168 -7.30 -0.40 19.80
CA THR A 168 -8.08 -0.91 18.66
C THR A 168 -7.37 -0.60 17.36
N VAL A 169 -7.56 -1.49 16.38
CA VAL A 169 -7.16 -1.31 14.99
C VAL A 169 -8.38 -1.50 14.10
N ARG A 170 -8.70 -0.47 13.32
CA ARG A 170 -9.80 -0.49 12.36
C ARG A 170 -9.25 -0.52 10.95
N ASP A 171 -9.62 -1.55 10.17
CA ASP A 171 -9.16 -1.71 8.80
C ASP A 171 -9.95 -0.78 7.85
N LEU A 172 -9.34 0.33 7.48
CA LEU A 172 -9.91 1.32 6.58
C LEU A 172 -10.06 0.79 5.13
N TYR A 173 -9.24 -0.20 4.77
CA TYR A 173 -9.28 -0.79 3.44
C TYR A 173 -10.38 -1.87 3.33
N ASP A 174 -10.81 -2.43 4.45
CA ASP A 174 -11.99 -3.31 4.47
C ASP A 174 -13.27 -2.51 4.18
N PRO A 175 -14.13 -2.95 3.24
CA PRO A 175 -15.44 -2.33 2.97
C PRO A 175 -16.34 -2.21 4.20
N TYR A 176 -16.19 -3.10 5.16
CA TYR A 176 -16.96 -3.13 6.41
C TYR A 176 -16.23 -2.47 7.58
N GLU A 177 -14.99 -1.96 7.35
CA GLU A 177 -14.14 -1.33 8.36
C GLU A 177 -14.02 -2.18 9.64
N ALA A 178 -13.70 -3.48 9.48
CA ALA A 178 -13.55 -4.40 10.60
C ALA A 178 -12.60 -3.83 11.66
N GLU A 179 -12.99 -3.92 12.94
CA GLU A 179 -12.22 -3.44 14.07
C GLU A 179 -11.82 -4.60 14.98
N TYR A 180 -10.57 -4.58 15.42
CA TYR A 180 -9.99 -5.59 16.29
C TYR A 180 -9.38 -4.93 17.53
N THR A 181 -9.38 -5.64 18.66
CA THR A 181 -8.68 -5.22 19.87
C THR A 181 -7.36 -5.99 19.97
N TRP A 182 -6.27 -5.26 20.08
CA TRP A 182 -4.91 -5.77 20.20
C TRP A 182 -4.27 -5.33 21.51
N GLN A 183 -3.18 -6.01 21.90
CA GLN A 183 -2.41 -5.69 23.08
C GLN A 183 -0.92 -5.97 22.83
N GLY A 184 -0.06 -5.06 23.28
CA GLY A 184 1.39 -5.22 23.18
C GLY A 184 1.90 -5.18 21.73
N SER A 185 3.16 -5.53 21.55
CA SER A 185 3.83 -5.39 20.26
C SER A 185 3.46 -6.49 19.26
N ARG A 186 3.28 -7.74 19.74
CA ARG A 186 3.16 -8.93 18.88
C ARG A 186 1.70 -9.25 18.56
N ASN A 187 1.29 -9.03 17.30
CA ASN A 187 -0.10 -9.24 16.87
C ASN A 187 -0.17 -10.06 15.58
N PHE A 188 -1.16 -10.97 15.52
CA PHE A 188 -1.35 -11.87 14.38
C PHE A 188 -2.05 -11.16 13.21
N ILE A 189 -1.55 -11.43 11.99
CA ILE A 189 -2.12 -10.97 10.73
C ILE A 189 -2.27 -12.16 9.78
N GLU A 190 -3.36 -12.15 9.01
CA GLU A 190 -3.57 -13.01 7.86
C GLU A 190 -4.03 -12.16 6.67
N ILE A 191 -3.38 -12.32 5.52
CA ILE A 191 -3.70 -11.64 4.27
C ILE A 191 -3.96 -12.67 3.18
N ASN A 192 -5.19 -12.68 2.66
CA ASN A 192 -5.56 -13.40 1.46
C ASN A 192 -5.50 -12.42 0.27
N PRO A 193 -4.50 -12.54 -0.64
CA PRO A 193 -4.31 -11.59 -1.73
C PRO A 193 -5.46 -11.61 -2.75
N HIS A 194 -6.20 -12.71 -2.87
CA HIS A 194 -7.38 -12.78 -3.75
C HIS A 194 -8.57 -11.99 -3.21
N VAL A 195 -8.56 -11.64 -1.92
CA VAL A 195 -9.55 -10.75 -1.31
C VAL A 195 -8.99 -9.32 -1.28
N ARG A 196 -7.87 -9.13 -0.60
CA ARG A 196 -7.11 -7.86 -0.51
C ARG A 196 -5.65 -8.17 -0.18
N PRO A 197 -4.69 -7.57 -0.88
CA PRO A 197 -3.25 -7.83 -0.64
C PRO A 197 -2.68 -7.04 0.54
N ALA A 198 -3.48 -6.23 1.22
CA ALA A 198 -3.02 -5.35 2.28
C ALA A 198 -4.11 -5.05 3.32
N HIS A 199 -3.67 -4.62 4.50
CA HIS A 199 -4.46 -3.92 5.50
C HIS A 199 -3.95 -2.48 5.67
N ILE A 200 -4.87 -1.55 5.90
CA ILE A 200 -4.58 -0.15 6.27
C ILE A 200 -5.34 0.13 7.56
N PHE A 201 -4.68 -0.05 8.69
CA PHE A 201 -5.28 0.05 10.00
C PHE A 201 -5.14 1.44 10.61
N LYS A 202 -6.25 2.01 11.05
CA LYS A 202 -6.28 3.14 11.97
C LYS A 202 -6.14 2.64 13.39
N ILE A 203 -5.10 3.09 14.10
CA ILE A 203 -4.85 2.74 15.50
C ILE A 203 -5.54 3.75 16.43
N ARG A 204 -6.13 3.26 17.51
CA ARG A 204 -6.67 4.08 18.61
C ARG A 204 -6.35 3.43 19.96
N LYS A 205 -5.85 4.21 20.89
CA LYS A 205 -5.74 3.79 22.29
C LYS A 205 -7.12 3.56 22.92
N LEU A 206 -7.21 2.57 23.78
CA LEU A 206 -8.35 2.33 24.64
C LEU A 206 -8.31 3.23 25.88
#